data_76fcf352f7479a32d4373c018c718243
#
_entry.id   76fcf352f7479a32d4373c018c718243
#
_cell.length_a   1.000
_cell.length_b   1.000
_cell.length_c   1.000
_cell.angle_alpha   90.00
_cell.angle_beta   90.00
_cell.angle_gamma   90.00
#
_symmetry.space_group_name_H-M   'P 1'
#
loop_
_entity.id
_entity.type
_entity.pdbx_description
1 polymer ?
#
loop_
_entity_poly.entity_id
_entity_poly.type
_entity_poly.pdbx_seq_one_letter_code
_entity_poly.pdbx_strand_id
1 'polypeptide(L)'
;MAEINNEFIQQLKKSIGAKYVFTDVETLEAYNFDGTEYRYLPDVVVEPEKTEQISELMKLASAYRVPVVPRGAATGLSGGALAIQGGVVLSLLRMDKILEIDEVNMIAVVQPGVINLHLHEAVEARGLYYPPDPASYETSSIGGNIAEDAGGPHCYKYGTTRDYVLGLKVVLPDGTI
;
A
#
# COMPACT_ATOMS: atom_id res chain seq x y z
N MET A 1 -16.52 -3.21 -19.43
CA MET A 1 -15.90 -3.23 -18.09
C MET A 1 -15.98 -4.65 -17.58
N ALA A 2 -14.96 -5.17 -16.93
CA ALA A 2 -15.04 -6.48 -16.29
C ALA A 2 -16.07 -6.36 -15.15
N GLU A 3 -17.07 -7.23 -15.14
CA GLU A 3 -18.12 -7.20 -14.13
C GLU A 3 -17.63 -8.03 -12.93
N ILE A 4 -17.47 -7.38 -11.77
CA ILE A 4 -17.18 -8.09 -10.53
C ILE A 4 -18.43 -8.88 -10.16
N ASN A 5 -18.35 -10.19 -10.31
CA ASN A 5 -19.47 -11.08 -10.02
C ASN A 5 -19.34 -11.71 -8.62
N ASN A 6 -20.44 -12.34 -8.17
CA ASN A 6 -20.47 -12.97 -6.85
C ASN A 6 -19.40 -14.05 -6.66
N GLU A 7 -19.04 -14.76 -7.73
CA GLU A 7 -18.01 -15.82 -7.66
C GLU A 7 -16.64 -15.23 -7.34
N PHE A 8 -16.25 -14.14 -8.01
CA PHE A 8 -15.03 -13.40 -7.73
C PHE A 8 -14.96 -12.96 -6.25
N ILE A 9 -16.05 -12.35 -5.74
CA ILE A 9 -16.14 -11.92 -4.33
C ILE A 9 -15.99 -13.11 -3.37
N GLN A 10 -16.63 -14.25 -3.64
CA GLN A 10 -16.51 -15.43 -2.79
C GLN A 10 -15.08 -16.00 -2.78
N GLN A 11 -14.39 -15.98 -3.92
CA GLN A 11 -12.99 -16.40 -3.99
C GLN A 11 -12.07 -15.45 -3.22
N LEU A 12 -12.28 -14.13 -3.32
CA LEU A 12 -11.56 -13.14 -2.50
C LEU A 12 -11.78 -13.39 -0.99
N LYS A 13 -13.03 -13.60 -0.58
CA LYS A 13 -13.37 -13.89 0.82
C LYS A 13 -12.71 -15.17 1.33
N LYS A 14 -12.53 -16.16 0.47
CA LYS A 14 -11.86 -17.42 0.81
C LYS A 14 -10.35 -17.25 0.98
N SER A 15 -9.69 -16.44 0.14
CA SER A 15 -8.24 -16.27 0.16
C SER A 15 -7.76 -15.26 1.21
N ILE A 16 -8.51 -14.15 1.40
CA ILE A 16 -8.12 -13.04 2.28
C ILE A 16 -8.79 -13.14 3.66
N GLY A 17 -9.98 -13.74 3.70
CA GLY A 17 -10.84 -13.77 4.86
C GLY A 17 -12.03 -12.81 4.72
N ALA A 18 -13.24 -13.32 4.98
CA ALA A 18 -14.49 -12.59 4.69
C ALA A 18 -14.59 -11.22 5.38
N LYS A 19 -14.01 -11.08 6.57
CA LYS A 19 -14.00 -9.81 7.34
C LYS A 19 -13.10 -8.72 6.79
N TYR A 20 -12.28 -9.03 5.77
CA TYR A 20 -11.33 -8.12 5.14
C TYR A 20 -11.59 -7.92 3.65
N VAL A 21 -12.81 -8.26 3.21
CA VAL A 21 -13.30 -8.04 1.86
C VAL A 21 -14.63 -7.28 1.98
N PHE A 22 -14.60 -6.01 1.63
CA PHE A 22 -15.70 -5.08 1.83
C PHE A 22 -16.37 -4.75 0.50
N THR A 23 -17.69 -4.78 0.51
CA THR A 23 -18.56 -4.45 -0.63
C THR A 23 -19.72 -3.54 -0.21
N ASP A 24 -19.77 -3.16 1.07
CA ASP A 24 -20.76 -2.22 1.58
C ASP A 24 -20.37 -0.78 1.22
N VAL A 25 -21.37 0.02 0.89
CA VAL A 25 -21.20 1.39 0.40
C VAL A 25 -20.45 2.27 1.41
N GLU A 26 -20.72 2.11 2.70
CA GLU A 26 -20.10 2.92 3.75
C GLU A 26 -18.58 2.74 3.77
N THR A 27 -18.11 1.48 3.68
CA THR A 27 -16.68 1.19 3.58
C THR A 27 -16.10 1.67 2.25
N LEU A 28 -16.78 1.43 1.12
CA LEU A 28 -16.28 1.86 -0.19
C LEU A 28 -16.09 3.37 -0.28
N GLU A 29 -16.99 4.15 0.32
CA GLU A 29 -16.89 5.62 0.38
C GLU A 29 -15.65 6.10 1.15
N ALA A 30 -15.19 5.36 2.15
CA ALA A 30 -13.95 5.67 2.87
C ALA A 30 -12.68 5.48 2.02
N TYR A 31 -12.79 4.78 0.89
CA TYR A 31 -11.68 4.49 -0.02
C TYR A 31 -11.80 5.18 -1.39
N ASN A 32 -12.77 6.07 -1.58
CA ASN A 32 -13.04 6.72 -2.86
C ASN A 32 -12.17 7.95 -3.16
N PHE A 33 -11.29 8.37 -2.25
CA PHE A 33 -10.51 9.60 -2.31
C PHE A 33 -9.02 9.39 -2.04
N ASP A 34 -8.21 10.37 -2.41
CA ASP A 34 -6.81 10.56 -2.00
C ASP A 34 -6.56 12.02 -1.62
N GLY A 35 -5.34 12.52 -1.68
CA GLY A 35 -5.00 13.91 -1.43
C GLY A 35 -5.51 14.91 -2.49
N THR A 36 -6.07 14.42 -3.61
CA THR A 36 -6.68 15.27 -4.65
C THR A 36 -8.16 15.56 -4.36
N GLU A 37 -8.78 16.39 -5.19
CA GLU A 37 -10.22 16.66 -5.14
C GLU A 37 -11.08 15.57 -5.81
N TYR A 38 -10.45 14.63 -6.53
CA TYR A 38 -11.15 13.57 -7.27
C TYR A 38 -11.72 12.50 -6.35
N ARG A 39 -12.82 11.90 -6.79
CA ARG A 39 -13.53 10.83 -6.08
C ARG A 39 -13.91 9.73 -7.05
N TYR A 40 -13.48 8.49 -6.76
CA TYR A 40 -13.81 7.32 -7.57
C TYR A 40 -14.12 6.14 -6.66
N LEU A 41 -15.38 5.73 -6.66
CA LEU A 41 -15.84 4.63 -5.83
C LEU A 41 -15.28 3.30 -6.37
N PRO A 42 -14.56 2.50 -5.56
CA PRO A 42 -14.18 1.15 -5.95
C PRO A 42 -15.38 0.21 -5.92
N ASP A 43 -15.27 -0.94 -6.57
CA ASP A 43 -16.30 -1.99 -6.47
C ASP A 43 -16.08 -2.87 -5.24
N VAL A 44 -14.83 -3.04 -4.81
CA VAL A 44 -14.42 -3.86 -3.67
C VAL A 44 -13.20 -3.26 -3.00
N VAL A 45 -13.15 -3.33 -1.68
CA VAL A 45 -11.92 -3.06 -0.90
C VAL A 45 -11.45 -4.34 -0.25
N VAL A 46 -10.15 -4.60 -0.29
CA VAL A 46 -9.53 -5.76 0.37
C VAL A 46 -8.34 -5.33 1.22
N GLU A 47 -8.18 -5.98 2.37
CA GLU A 47 -7.12 -5.70 3.34
C GLU A 47 -6.33 -6.97 3.69
N PRO A 48 -5.36 -7.39 2.85
CA PRO A 48 -4.53 -8.54 3.16
C PRO A 48 -3.56 -8.25 4.33
N GLU A 49 -3.04 -9.31 4.91
CA GLU A 49 -2.02 -9.26 5.97
C GLU A 49 -0.70 -9.89 5.51
N LYS A 50 -0.72 -10.65 4.39
CA LYS A 50 0.41 -11.44 3.89
C LYS A 50 0.61 -11.27 2.39
N THR A 51 1.85 -11.35 1.96
CA THR A 51 2.23 -11.29 0.53
C THR A 51 1.55 -12.37 -0.31
N GLU A 52 1.37 -13.57 0.25
CA GLU A 52 0.72 -14.70 -0.43
C GLU A 52 -0.75 -14.41 -0.75
N GLN A 53 -1.45 -13.69 0.12
CA GLN A 53 -2.84 -13.24 -0.12
C GLN A 53 -2.91 -12.24 -1.28
N ILE A 54 -1.90 -11.36 -1.40
CA ILE A 54 -1.79 -10.44 -2.54
C ILE A 54 -1.53 -11.22 -3.82
N SER A 55 -0.62 -12.22 -3.79
CA SER A 55 -0.36 -13.09 -4.93
C SER A 55 -1.63 -13.78 -5.44
N GLU A 56 -2.42 -14.38 -4.55
CA GLU A 56 -3.69 -15.02 -4.89
C GLU A 56 -4.72 -14.03 -5.44
N LEU A 57 -4.82 -12.83 -4.84
CA LEU A 57 -5.66 -11.75 -5.36
C LEU A 57 -5.26 -11.37 -6.78
N MET A 58 -3.96 -11.18 -7.05
CA MET A 58 -3.47 -10.77 -8.38
C MET A 58 -3.74 -11.84 -9.44
N LYS A 59 -3.56 -13.14 -9.12
CA LYS A 59 -3.94 -14.25 -10.01
C LYS A 59 -5.42 -14.22 -10.34
N LEU A 60 -6.26 -14.02 -9.31
CA LEU A 60 -7.70 -13.97 -9.47
C LEU A 60 -8.11 -12.74 -10.29
N ALA A 61 -7.60 -11.56 -9.97
CA ALA A 61 -7.87 -10.33 -10.69
C ALA A 61 -7.47 -10.42 -12.18
N SER A 62 -6.30 -11.01 -12.47
CA SER A 62 -5.87 -11.28 -13.85
C SER A 62 -6.82 -12.22 -14.60
N ALA A 63 -7.26 -13.31 -13.96
CA ALA A 63 -8.19 -14.27 -14.57
C ALA A 63 -9.54 -13.64 -14.91
N TYR A 64 -10.04 -12.76 -14.04
CA TYR A 64 -11.33 -12.07 -14.24
C TYR A 64 -11.19 -10.72 -14.95
N ARG A 65 -9.95 -10.29 -15.27
CA ARG A 65 -9.63 -8.99 -15.86
C ARG A 65 -10.16 -7.80 -15.06
N VAL A 66 -10.08 -7.92 -13.73
CA VAL A 66 -10.51 -6.89 -12.79
C VAL A 66 -9.32 -5.97 -12.49
N PRO A 67 -9.47 -4.64 -12.60
CA PRO A 67 -8.44 -3.69 -12.18
C PRO A 67 -8.13 -3.80 -10.69
N VAL A 68 -6.85 -3.66 -10.32
CA VAL A 68 -6.42 -3.60 -8.92
C VAL A 68 -5.63 -2.31 -8.70
N VAL A 69 -6.02 -1.56 -7.68
CA VAL A 69 -5.37 -0.31 -7.29
C VAL A 69 -4.75 -0.52 -5.90
N PRO A 70 -3.42 -0.63 -5.79
CA PRO A 70 -2.76 -0.67 -4.49
C PRO A 70 -2.89 0.69 -3.79
N ARG A 71 -3.16 0.65 -2.48
CA ARG A 71 -3.40 1.84 -1.67
C ARG A 71 -2.68 1.73 -0.33
N GLY A 72 -1.87 2.73 0.00
CA GLY A 72 -1.39 2.99 1.35
C GLY A 72 -2.35 3.93 2.10
N ALA A 73 -1.83 4.96 2.72
CA ALA A 73 -2.63 5.97 3.42
C ALA A 73 -3.35 6.98 2.50
N ALA A 74 -3.11 6.92 1.19
CA ALA A 74 -3.70 7.78 0.17
C ALA A 74 -3.47 9.29 0.39
N THR A 75 -2.31 9.64 0.89
CA THR A 75 -1.88 11.04 1.08
C THR A 75 -1.30 11.68 -0.19
N GLY A 76 -1.08 10.89 -1.24
CA GLY A 76 -0.53 11.31 -2.52
C GLY A 76 -1.45 12.25 -3.29
N LEU A 77 -0.85 13.05 -4.20
CA LEU A 77 -1.52 14.10 -4.99
C LEU A 77 -1.54 13.76 -6.50
N SER A 78 -1.19 12.52 -6.87
CA SER A 78 -1.08 12.09 -8.26
C SER A 78 -2.28 11.26 -8.76
N GLY A 79 -3.22 10.91 -7.88
CA GLY A 79 -4.36 10.06 -8.22
C GLY A 79 -4.04 8.56 -8.25
N GLY A 80 -2.82 8.15 -7.87
CA GLY A 80 -2.38 6.76 -7.94
C GLY A 80 -3.13 5.79 -7.03
N ALA A 81 -3.81 6.29 -6.00
CA ALA A 81 -4.61 5.49 -5.08
C ALA A 81 -6.11 5.44 -5.44
N LEU A 82 -6.52 6.05 -6.56
CA LEU A 82 -7.91 6.16 -6.98
C LEU A 82 -8.33 5.06 -7.95
N ALA A 83 -9.47 4.44 -7.70
CA ALA A 83 -10.04 3.40 -8.54
C ALA A 83 -10.78 3.98 -9.76
N ILE A 84 -10.08 4.68 -10.65
CA ILE A 84 -10.67 5.41 -11.78
C ILE A 84 -11.42 4.52 -12.80
N GLN A 85 -11.20 3.23 -12.76
CA GLN A 85 -11.89 2.23 -13.59
C GLN A 85 -12.75 1.27 -12.74
N GLY A 86 -13.05 1.64 -11.49
CA GLY A 86 -13.61 0.70 -10.53
C GLY A 86 -12.60 -0.38 -10.14
N GLY A 87 -13.08 -1.60 -9.88
CA GLY A 87 -12.23 -2.73 -9.53
C GLY A 87 -11.96 -2.83 -8.03
N VAL A 88 -10.83 -3.44 -7.70
CA VAL A 88 -10.41 -3.71 -6.32
C VAL A 88 -9.44 -2.65 -5.84
N VAL A 89 -9.75 -1.99 -4.72
CA VAL A 89 -8.76 -1.27 -3.94
C VAL A 89 -8.08 -2.26 -2.99
N LEU A 90 -6.77 -2.41 -3.16
CA LEU A 90 -5.91 -3.24 -2.33
C LEU A 90 -5.28 -2.36 -1.23
N SER A 91 -5.90 -2.30 -0.06
CA SER A 91 -5.37 -1.56 1.08
C SER A 91 -4.25 -2.34 1.76
N LEU A 92 -3.08 -1.73 1.87
CA LEU A 92 -1.88 -2.35 2.46
C LEU A 92 -1.65 -1.94 3.92
N LEU A 93 -2.57 -1.17 4.52
CA LEU A 93 -2.40 -0.61 5.86
C LEU A 93 -2.34 -1.66 6.98
N ARG A 94 -2.85 -2.88 6.74
CA ARG A 94 -2.71 -3.99 7.71
C ARG A 94 -1.34 -4.67 7.67
N MET A 95 -0.54 -4.39 6.65
CA MET A 95 0.85 -4.83 6.55
C MET A 95 1.76 -3.73 7.12
N ASP A 96 1.72 -3.51 8.42
CA ASP A 96 2.26 -2.36 9.15
C ASP A 96 3.43 -2.70 10.10
N LYS A 97 4.04 -3.88 9.92
CA LYS A 97 5.09 -4.34 10.82
C LYS A 97 6.48 -3.91 10.36
N ILE A 98 7.28 -3.40 11.29
CA ILE A 98 8.74 -3.34 11.16
C ILE A 98 9.24 -4.75 11.52
N LEU A 99 9.77 -5.46 10.51
CA LEU A 99 10.14 -6.87 10.66
C LEU A 99 11.54 -7.02 11.27
N GLU A 100 12.46 -6.13 10.92
CA GLU A 100 13.84 -6.15 11.37
C GLU A 100 14.46 -4.75 11.32
N ILE A 101 15.34 -4.43 12.25
CA ILE A 101 16.26 -3.30 12.16
C ILE A 101 17.66 -3.85 12.47
N ASP A 102 18.49 -3.92 11.44
CA ASP A 102 19.90 -4.31 11.52
C ASP A 102 20.74 -3.03 11.73
N GLU A 103 21.14 -2.81 12.96
CA GLU A 103 21.91 -1.63 13.36
C GLU A 103 23.35 -1.65 12.79
N VAL A 104 23.92 -2.85 12.57
CA VAL A 104 25.28 -3.00 12.04
C VAL A 104 25.37 -2.62 10.58
N ASN A 105 24.40 -3.08 9.78
CA ASN A 105 24.33 -2.79 8.35
C ASN A 105 23.48 -1.55 8.05
N MET A 106 22.83 -0.95 9.04
CA MET A 106 21.92 0.20 8.91
C MET A 106 20.75 -0.08 7.97
N ILE A 107 20.13 -1.25 8.11
CA ILE A 107 19.03 -1.72 7.26
C ILE A 107 17.77 -1.92 8.11
N ALA A 108 16.63 -1.41 7.64
CA ALA A 108 15.32 -1.75 8.18
C ALA A 108 14.53 -2.57 7.14
N VAL A 109 13.96 -3.70 7.56
CA VAL A 109 13.02 -4.50 6.77
C VAL A 109 11.62 -4.21 7.28
N VAL A 110 10.79 -3.63 6.43
CA VAL A 110 9.46 -3.16 6.82
C VAL A 110 8.38 -3.62 5.84
N GLN A 111 7.16 -3.74 6.33
CA GLN A 111 5.99 -3.94 5.50
C GLN A 111 5.50 -2.62 4.88
N PRO A 112 4.78 -2.64 3.75
CA PRO A 112 4.44 -1.43 3.00
C PRO A 112 3.50 -0.46 3.72
N GLY A 113 2.69 -0.94 4.67
CA GLY A 113 1.75 -0.14 5.46
C GLY A 113 2.37 0.56 6.67
N VAL A 114 3.65 0.32 6.97
CA VAL A 114 4.34 1.03 8.05
C VAL A 114 4.28 2.53 7.80
N ILE A 115 3.83 3.29 8.78
CA ILE A 115 3.79 4.75 8.71
C ILE A 115 5.22 5.30 8.81
N ASN A 116 5.54 6.32 8.00
CA ASN A 116 6.88 6.90 7.93
C ASN A 116 7.37 7.34 9.32
N LEU A 117 6.55 8.06 10.09
CA LEU A 117 6.87 8.47 11.45
C LEU A 117 7.26 7.29 12.35
N HIS A 118 6.53 6.16 12.26
CA HIS A 118 6.84 4.99 13.10
C HIS A 118 8.21 4.37 12.76
N LEU A 119 8.61 4.43 11.48
CA LEU A 119 9.96 4.02 11.09
C LEU A 119 11.01 4.98 11.65
N HIS A 120 10.80 6.32 11.55
CA HIS A 120 11.68 7.31 12.14
C HIS A 120 11.90 7.03 13.63
N GLU A 121 10.83 6.96 14.42
CA GLU A 121 10.89 6.70 15.86
C GLU A 121 11.63 5.39 16.20
N ALA A 122 11.35 4.33 15.44
CA ALA A 122 11.94 3.02 15.68
C ALA A 122 13.46 2.98 15.42
N VAL A 123 13.95 3.71 14.41
CA VAL A 123 15.39 3.77 14.10
C VAL A 123 16.11 4.78 14.98
N GLU A 124 15.49 5.91 15.32
CA GLU A 124 16.04 6.92 16.23
C GLU A 124 16.28 6.36 17.64
N ALA A 125 15.37 5.52 18.13
CA ALA A 125 15.53 4.81 19.40
C ALA A 125 16.78 3.90 19.43
N ARG A 126 17.39 3.61 18.28
CA ARG A 126 18.62 2.83 18.09
C ARG A 126 19.82 3.67 17.65
N GLY A 127 19.71 5.00 17.70
CA GLY A 127 20.77 5.92 17.28
C GLY A 127 20.99 5.99 15.76
N LEU A 128 20.02 5.52 14.96
CA LEU A 128 20.02 5.60 13.52
C LEU A 128 19.11 6.75 13.03
N TYR A 129 19.17 7.07 11.76
CA TYR A 129 18.38 8.13 11.17
C TYR A 129 17.86 7.74 9.77
N TYR A 130 16.57 7.93 9.53
CA TYR A 130 15.93 7.75 8.22
C TYR A 130 15.55 9.13 7.65
N PRO A 131 16.27 9.66 6.63
CA PRO A 131 16.15 11.05 6.20
C PRO A 131 14.85 11.45 5.49
N PRO A 132 14.16 10.60 4.70
CA PRO A 132 12.97 11.04 3.97
C PRO A 132 11.82 11.48 4.88
N ASP A 133 11.42 12.74 4.74
CA ASP A 133 10.45 13.43 5.59
C ASP A 133 9.37 14.15 4.77
N PRO A 134 8.57 13.44 3.94
CA PRO A 134 7.50 14.09 3.19
C PRO A 134 6.57 14.86 4.13
N ALA A 135 5.92 15.93 3.63
CA ALA A 135 4.98 16.72 4.44
C ALA A 135 3.88 15.87 5.11
N SER A 136 3.59 14.69 4.55
CA SER A 136 2.65 13.71 5.08
C SER A 136 3.31 12.63 5.97
N TYR A 137 4.55 12.78 6.42
CA TYR A 137 5.31 11.71 7.10
C TYR A 137 4.62 11.13 8.34
N GLU A 138 3.77 11.90 9.02
CA GLU A 138 3.00 11.44 10.16
C GLU A 138 1.89 10.45 9.79
N THR A 139 1.49 10.40 8.52
CA THR A 139 0.36 9.60 8.05
C THR A 139 0.67 8.74 6.82
N SER A 140 1.65 9.12 6.00
CA SER A 140 2.01 8.38 4.80
C SER A 140 2.64 7.03 5.14
N SER A 141 2.35 6.02 4.32
CA SER A 141 2.95 4.70 4.44
C SER A 141 4.25 4.59 3.65
N ILE A 142 5.18 3.77 4.12
CA ILE A 142 6.47 3.52 3.44
C ILE A 142 6.26 3.00 2.01
N GLY A 143 5.31 2.07 1.80
CA GLY A 143 5.00 1.59 0.46
C GLY A 143 4.48 2.69 -0.48
N GLY A 144 3.67 3.63 0.03
CA GLY A 144 3.23 4.80 -0.70
C GLY A 144 4.38 5.77 -1.00
N ASN A 145 5.24 6.01 -0.03
CA ASN A 145 6.43 6.87 -0.21
C ASN A 145 7.38 6.30 -1.27
N ILE A 146 7.56 4.97 -1.32
CA ILE A 146 8.35 4.30 -2.36
C ILE A 146 7.69 4.43 -3.73
N ALA A 147 6.38 4.21 -3.82
CA ALA A 147 5.65 4.23 -5.08
C ALA A 147 5.65 5.61 -5.77
N GLU A 148 5.62 6.68 -4.97
CA GLU A 148 5.60 8.07 -5.43
C GLU A 148 6.98 8.74 -5.42
N ASP A 149 8.02 8.05 -4.97
CA ASP A 149 9.36 8.61 -4.70
C ASP A 149 9.26 9.87 -3.82
N ALA A 150 8.58 9.74 -2.69
CA ALA A 150 8.28 10.87 -1.83
C ALA A 150 9.56 11.57 -1.32
N GLY A 151 9.58 12.88 -1.45
CA GLY A 151 10.60 13.76 -0.89
C GLY A 151 10.02 14.65 0.21
N GLY A 152 10.87 15.46 0.83
CA GLY A 152 10.50 16.40 1.89
C GLY A 152 11.54 17.49 2.05
N PRO A 153 11.48 18.31 3.11
CA PRO A 153 12.47 19.37 3.36
C PRO A 153 13.92 18.87 3.38
N HIS A 154 14.15 17.65 3.84
CA HIS A 154 15.49 17.06 3.89
C HIS A 154 16.02 16.60 2.53
N CYS A 155 15.17 16.43 1.50
CA CYS A 155 15.56 15.80 0.23
C CYS A 155 16.63 16.57 -0.55
N TYR A 156 16.73 17.88 -0.38
CA TYR A 156 17.78 18.67 -1.03
C TYR A 156 19.20 18.22 -0.62
N LYS A 157 19.37 17.81 0.64
CA LYS A 157 20.65 17.34 1.14
C LYS A 157 20.80 15.82 1.08
N TYR A 158 19.75 15.10 1.39
CA TYR A 158 19.82 13.66 1.68
C TYR A 158 19.22 12.78 0.57
N GLY A 159 18.57 13.36 -0.45
CA GLY A 159 17.88 12.60 -1.48
C GLY A 159 16.43 12.28 -1.12
N THR A 160 15.77 11.49 -1.97
CA THR A 160 14.37 11.11 -1.85
C THR A 160 14.22 9.67 -1.35
N THR A 161 13.00 9.18 -1.21
CA THR A 161 12.73 7.84 -0.69
C THR A 161 13.47 6.75 -1.47
N ARG A 162 13.54 6.81 -2.80
CA ARG A 162 14.19 5.79 -3.65
C ARG A 162 15.68 5.62 -3.35
N ASP A 163 16.36 6.68 -2.88
CA ASP A 163 17.78 6.63 -2.57
C ASP A 163 18.08 5.76 -1.34
N TYR A 164 17.05 5.40 -0.58
CA TYR A 164 17.11 4.58 0.64
C TYR A 164 16.54 3.17 0.45
N VAL A 165 16.06 2.83 -0.76
CA VAL A 165 15.49 1.51 -1.03
C VAL A 165 16.58 0.56 -1.53
N LEU A 166 16.97 -0.40 -0.71
CA LEU A 166 17.97 -1.41 -1.05
C LEU A 166 17.39 -2.64 -1.75
N GLY A 167 16.11 -2.93 -1.53
CA GLY A 167 15.43 -4.07 -2.14
C GLY A 167 13.93 -4.05 -1.89
N LEU A 168 13.20 -4.76 -2.73
CA LEU A 168 11.74 -4.88 -2.66
C LEU A 168 11.31 -6.33 -2.84
N LYS A 169 10.33 -6.75 -2.05
CA LYS A 169 9.51 -7.92 -2.38
C LYS A 169 8.29 -7.41 -3.13
N VAL A 170 8.15 -7.81 -4.39
CA VAL A 170 7.11 -7.33 -5.31
C VAL A 170 6.18 -8.48 -5.69
N VAL A 171 4.89 -8.20 -5.81
CA VAL A 171 3.91 -9.12 -6.42
C VAL A 171 3.56 -8.60 -7.80
N LEU A 172 3.82 -9.39 -8.83
CA LEU A 172 3.54 -9.04 -10.23
C LEU A 172 2.06 -9.25 -10.58
N PRO A 173 1.58 -8.74 -11.73
CA PRO A 173 0.18 -8.88 -12.14
C PRO A 173 -0.28 -10.33 -12.31
N ASP A 174 0.62 -11.27 -12.60
CA ASP A 174 0.35 -12.70 -12.69
C ASP A 174 0.38 -13.42 -11.33
N GLY A 175 0.64 -12.67 -10.25
CA GLY A 175 0.76 -13.18 -8.89
C GLY A 175 2.14 -13.75 -8.54
N THR A 176 3.13 -13.67 -9.43
CA THR A 176 4.52 -14.05 -9.10
C THR A 176 5.08 -13.13 -8.02
N ILE A 177 5.82 -13.69 -7.07
CA ILE A 177 6.49 -12.97 -5.98
C ILE A 177 7.98 -12.92 -6.27
#